data_4c679829976bf9ef69f0479fa41d5839
#
_entry.id   4c679829976bf9ef69f0479fa41d5839
#
_cell.length_a   1.000
_cell.length_b   1.000
_cell.length_c   1.000
_cell.angle_alpha   90.00
_cell.angle_beta   90.00
_cell.angle_gamma   90.00
#
_symmetry.space_group_name_H-M   'P 1'
#
loop_
_entity.id
_entity.type
_entity.pdbx_description
1 polymer ?
#
loop_
_entity_poly.entity_id
_entity_poly.type
_entity_poly.pdbx_seq_one_letter_code
_entity_poly.pdbx_strand_id
1 'polypeptide(L)'
;QMCIRDRLRGRAGRQGDPGESRFYISLEDNLMRLFAQETLMNTFNRLGVGENDQIEHKLLSNAIETAQKKIETNNYGIRLHLLEYDQVMNEQREIMYAERKRVLNGESMRNSIMKMITDFVEGVVNRSVSEDKSADEWNYDEINELLLPTIPIAPVAYDENIKNKNELIHALKEKAVKFYEDKEALFPEPETIREIERVVLLKVIDRKWMDHIDDMDQLKQGIGLQAYGQKDPVVQYKMMGYDMFDEMTRAITEDTVRPVSYTHLRAHETPEH
;
A
#
# COMPACT_ATOMS: atom_id res chain seq x y z
N GLN A 1 9.18 20.31 16.40
CA GLN A 1 8.15 20.06 17.43
C GLN A 1 8.58 20.75 18.72
N MET A 2 7.70 21.59 19.28
CA MET A 2 7.95 22.22 20.60
C MET A 2 7.91 21.16 21.69
N CYS A 3 8.92 21.14 22.54
CA CYS A 3 8.98 20.32 23.73
C CYS A 3 7.73 20.50 24.60
N ILE A 4 7.26 19.42 25.24
CA ILE A 4 6.14 19.50 26.19
C ILE A 4 6.43 20.51 27.27
N ARG A 5 7.67 20.55 27.75
CA ARG A 5 8.17 21.57 28.70
C ARG A 5 7.93 22.99 28.19
N ASP A 6 8.31 23.27 26.94
CA ASP A 6 8.19 24.62 26.37
C ASP A 6 6.73 24.99 26.12
N ARG A 7 5.88 24.02 25.81
CA ARG A 7 4.42 24.21 25.75
C ARG A 7 3.82 24.58 27.10
N LEU A 8 4.26 23.94 28.16
CA LEU A 8 3.81 24.26 29.53
C LEU A 8 4.33 25.63 29.95
N ARG A 9 5.60 25.93 29.68
CA ARG A 9 6.18 27.28 29.95
C ARG A 9 5.48 28.36 29.14
N GLY A 10 5.13 28.11 27.90
CA GLY A 10 4.42 29.06 27.05
C GLY A 10 2.95 29.32 27.46
N ARG A 11 2.46 28.73 28.55
CA ARG A 11 1.17 29.07 29.14
C ARG A 11 1.29 30.24 30.11
N ALA A 12 2.49 30.53 30.64
CA ALA A 12 2.79 31.71 31.42
C ALA A 12 3.24 32.84 30.49
N GLY A 13 2.97 34.10 30.86
CA GLY A 13 3.43 35.28 30.11
C GLY A 13 2.82 35.42 28.71
N ARG A 14 1.59 35.02 28.48
CA ARG A 14 0.91 35.16 27.17
C ARG A 14 0.63 36.66 26.90
N GLN A 15 0.76 37.03 25.62
CA GLN A 15 0.52 38.39 25.11
C GLN A 15 1.43 39.45 25.74
N GLY A 16 2.60 39.03 26.28
CA GLY A 16 3.56 39.94 26.90
C GLY A 16 3.33 40.23 28.39
N ASP A 17 2.36 39.57 29.01
CA ASP A 17 2.15 39.65 30.45
C ASP A 17 3.30 39.00 31.21
N PRO A 18 3.70 39.52 32.37
CA PRO A 18 4.73 38.89 33.21
C PRO A 18 4.25 37.51 33.66
N GLY A 19 5.12 36.50 33.49
CA GLY A 19 4.82 35.15 33.89
C GLY A 19 6.07 34.41 34.37
N GLU A 20 5.91 33.53 35.35
CA GLU A 20 6.95 32.67 35.87
C GLU A 20 6.52 31.22 35.81
N SER A 21 7.46 30.31 35.52
CA SER A 21 7.24 28.88 35.58
C SER A 21 8.40 28.17 36.26
N ARG A 22 8.09 27.25 37.19
CA ARG A 22 9.08 26.41 37.87
C ARG A 22 8.73 24.94 37.66
N PHE A 23 9.76 24.12 37.46
CA PHE A 23 9.64 22.69 37.40
C PHE A 23 10.26 22.05 38.61
N TYR A 24 9.51 21.18 39.26
CA TYR A 24 9.98 20.36 40.37
C TYR A 24 10.12 18.93 39.86
N ILE A 25 11.32 18.37 39.92
CA ILE A 25 11.66 17.04 39.38
C ILE A 25 12.43 16.30 40.47
N SER A 26 12.03 15.04 40.73
CA SER A 26 12.80 14.15 41.60
C SER A 26 13.94 13.50 40.85
N LEU A 27 15.05 13.25 41.53
CA LEU A 27 16.13 12.41 40.94
C LEU A 27 15.70 10.96 40.76
N GLU A 28 14.62 10.53 41.40
CA GLU A 28 14.02 9.20 41.24
C GLU A 28 13.04 9.12 40.05
N ASP A 29 12.64 10.24 39.46
CA ASP A 29 11.78 10.25 38.29
C ASP A 29 12.39 9.47 37.15
N ASN A 30 11.54 8.79 36.36
CA ASN A 30 11.96 7.98 35.22
C ASN A 30 12.83 8.74 34.22
N LEU A 31 12.60 10.05 34.06
CA LEU A 31 13.44 10.94 33.26
C LEU A 31 14.90 10.91 33.71
N MET A 32 15.12 11.06 35.02
CA MET A 32 16.45 11.11 35.62
C MET A 32 17.08 9.71 35.66
N ARG A 33 16.32 8.69 36.02
CA ARG A 33 16.80 7.29 36.08
C ARG A 33 17.29 6.76 34.74
N LEU A 34 16.60 7.08 33.63
CA LEU A 34 16.93 6.56 32.29
C LEU A 34 18.04 7.35 31.59
N PHE A 35 18.19 8.63 31.90
CA PHE A 35 19.03 9.54 31.10
C PHE A 35 20.04 10.37 31.90
N ALA A 36 19.94 10.43 33.24
CA ALA A 36 20.97 11.04 34.07
C ALA A 36 22.19 10.08 34.16
N GLN A 37 23.37 10.63 34.00
CA GLN A 37 24.61 9.85 34.18
C GLN A 37 24.72 9.41 35.64
N GLU A 38 25.08 8.14 35.88
CA GLU A 38 25.36 7.58 37.22
C GLU A 38 26.36 8.44 38.00
N THR A 39 27.31 9.09 37.30
CA THR A 39 28.25 10.03 37.85
C THR A 39 27.61 11.23 38.58
N LEU A 40 26.46 11.69 38.10
CA LEU A 40 25.73 12.81 38.68
C LEU A 40 25.05 12.40 40.00
N MET A 41 24.42 11.23 40.01
CA MET A 41 23.82 10.64 41.21
C MET A 41 24.88 10.37 42.28
N ASN A 42 26.01 9.79 41.88
CA ASN A 42 27.13 9.55 42.80
C ASN A 42 27.75 10.82 43.35
N THR A 43 27.75 11.90 42.57
CA THR A 43 28.26 13.22 43.05
C THR A 43 27.33 13.82 44.11
N PHE A 44 26.01 13.78 43.94
CA PHE A 44 25.07 14.28 44.91
C PHE A 44 25.07 13.43 46.21
N ASN A 45 25.16 12.11 46.08
CA ASN A 45 25.28 11.20 47.21
C ASN A 45 26.55 11.50 48.05
N ARG A 46 27.68 11.86 47.37
CA ARG A 46 28.93 12.25 48.05
C ARG A 46 28.86 13.62 48.71
N LEU A 47 28.02 14.54 48.21
CA LEU A 47 27.83 15.87 48.79
C LEU A 47 26.91 15.87 50.01
N GLY A 48 26.38 14.70 50.41
CA GLY A 48 25.57 14.55 51.62
C GLY A 48 24.21 15.25 51.53
N VAL A 49 23.66 15.40 50.36
CA VAL A 49 22.34 16.00 50.14
C VAL A 49 21.27 15.05 50.70
N GLY A 50 20.45 15.53 51.64
CA GLY A 50 19.37 14.78 52.26
C GLY A 50 18.21 14.47 51.26
N GLU A 51 17.43 13.44 51.56
CA GLU A 51 16.31 12.99 50.70
C GLU A 51 15.25 14.07 50.43
N ASN A 52 15.14 15.08 51.31
CA ASN A 52 14.13 16.13 51.21
C ASN A 52 14.74 17.50 50.87
N ASP A 53 16.02 17.56 50.51
CA ASP A 53 16.69 18.83 50.22
C ASP A 53 16.39 19.31 48.79
N GLN A 54 16.02 20.57 48.65
CA GLN A 54 15.84 21.22 47.37
C GLN A 54 17.20 21.61 46.78
N ILE A 55 17.55 21.07 45.62
CA ILE A 55 18.80 21.34 44.96
C ILE A 55 18.55 22.28 43.77
N GLU A 56 19.05 23.51 43.87
CA GLU A 56 19.07 24.45 42.74
C GLU A 56 20.52 24.61 42.24
N HIS A 57 20.89 23.88 41.20
CA HIS A 57 22.21 23.99 40.62
C HIS A 57 22.16 23.92 39.08
N LYS A 58 22.96 24.79 38.43
CA LYS A 58 23.01 24.89 36.97
C LYS A 58 23.36 23.56 36.28
N LEU A 59 24.20 22.73 36.92
CA LEU A 59 24.55 21.39 36.38
C LEU A 59 23.34 20.46 36.36
N LEU A 60 22.46 20.53 37.37
CA LEU A 60 21.24 19.72 37.41
C LEU A 60 20.26 20.18 36.33
N SER A 61 20.09 21.48 36.13
CA SER A 61 19.26 22.04 35.09
C SER A 61 19.72 21.60 33.69
N ASN A 62 21.02 21.60 33.43
CA ASN A 62 21.62 21.14 32.17
C ASN A 62 21.45 19.63 31.99
N ALA A 63 21.58 18.83 33.07
CA ALA A 63 21.36 17.39 33.01
C ALA A 63 19.91 17.06 32.67
N ILE A 64 18.94 17.71 33.27
CA ILE A 64 17.51 17.60 33.00
C ILE A 64 17.22 17.96 31.53
N GLU A 65 17.77 19.07 31.05
CA GLU A 65 17.58 19.50 29.66
C GLU A 65 18.16 18.49 28.68
N THR A 66 19.34 17.94 28.98
CA THR A 66 19.95 16.89 28.14
C THR A 66 19.14 15.62 28.13
N ALA A 67 18.62 15.19 29.30
CA ALA A 67 17.74 14.02 29.39
C ALA A 67 16.45 14.21 28.59
N GLN A 68 15.83 15.37 28.69
CA GLN A 68 14.63 15.71 27.93
C GLN A 68 14.90 15.71 26.41
N LYS A 69 16.01 16.29 25.96
CA LYS A 69 16.40 16.26 24.54
C LYS A 69 16.59 14.85 24.02
N LYS A 70 17.19 13.95 24.81
CA LYS A 70 17.35 12.55 24.44
C LYS A 70 16.01 11.85 24.24
N ILE A 71 15.05 12.05 25.18
CA ILE A 71 13.69 11.49 25.03
C ILE A 71 13.00 12.05 23.79
N GLU A 72 13.12 13.36 23.55
CA GLU A 72 12.52 13.98 22.37
C GLU A 72 13.10 13.44 21.08
N THR A 73 14.41 13.29 21.00
CA THR A 73 15.09 12.71 19.82
C THR A 73 14.64 11.28 19.59
N ASN A 74 14.55 10.46 20.64
CA ASN A 74 14.08 9.09 20.54
C ASN A 74 12.61 9.02 20.07
N ASN A 75 11.73 9.81 20.70
CA ASN A 75 10.32 9.87 20.31
C ASN A 75 10.12 10.47 18.91
N TYR A 76 10.97 11.41 18.51
CA TYR A 76 10.99 11.93 17.14
C TYR A 76 11.35 10.85 16.14
N GLY A 77 12.40 10.08 16.40
CA GLY A 77 12.80 8.94 15.54
C GLY A 77 11.67 7.92 15.36
N ILE A 78 11.03 7.51 16.47
CA ILE A 78 9.89 6.58 16.40
C ILE A 78 8.75 7.15 15.55
N ARG A 79 8.41 8.43 15.73
CA ARG A 79 7.35 9.06 14.92
C ARG A 79 7.73 9.24 13.47
N LEU A 80 9.00 9.53 13.18
CA LEU A 80 9.49 9.63 11.82
C LEU A 80 9.32 8.30 11.08
N HIS A 81 9.74 7.19 11.69
CA HIS A 81 9.55 5.87 11.12
C HIS A 81 8.08 5.52 10.90
N LEU A 82 7.19 5.86 11.83
CA LEU A 82 5.75 5.66 11.64
C LEU A 82 5.22 6.42 10.42
N LEU A 83 5.66 7.68 10.24
CA LEU A 83 5.27 8.49 9.08
C LEU A 83 5.81 7.91 7.76
N GLU A 84 7.03 7.37 7.77
CA GLU A 84 7.63 6.72 6.59
C GLU A 84 6.85 5.48 6.15
N TYR A 85 6.37 4.66 7.10
CA TYR A 85 5.47 3.53 6.80
C TYR A 85 4.10 4.01 6.28
N ASP A 86 3.51 4.99 6.95
CA ASP A 86 2.19 5.51 6.59
C ASP A 86 2.19 6.22 5.23
N GLN A 87 3.32 6.79 4.81
CA GLN A 87 3.46 7.44 3.51
C GLN A 87 3.20 6.47 2.36
N VAL A 88 3.76 5.24 2.42
CA VAL A 88 3.56 4.22 1.38
C VAL A 88 2.07 3.90 1.22
N MET A 89 1.38 3.65 2.32
CA MET A 89 -0.06 3.37 2.30
C MET A 89 -0.88 4.56 1.81
N ASN A 90 -0.47 5.79 2.11
CA ASN A 90 -1.18 6.97 1.65
C ASN A 90 -1.05 7.17 0.14
N GLU A 91 0.14 6.97 -0.43
CA GLU A 91 0.37 7.04 -1.89
C GLU A 91 -0.48 5.99 -2.63
N GLN A 92 -0.51 4.76 -2.15
CA GLN A 92 -1.32 3.69 -2.72
C GLN A 92 -2.83 3.98 -2.58
N ARG A 93 -3.26 4.52 -1.43
CA ARG A 93 -4.64 4.93 -1.18
C ARG A 93 -5.11 6.02 -2.15
N GLU A 94 -4.29 7.01 -2.40
CA GLU A 94 -4.61 8.08 -3.35
C GLU A 94 -4.85 7.52 -4.75
N ILE A 95 -4.02 6.58 -5.21
CA ILE A 95 -4.18 5.92 -6.51
C ILE A 95 -5.51 5.14 -6.54
N MET A 96 -5.77 4.30 -5.54
CA MET A 96 -6.98 3.48 -5.51
C MET A 96 -8.26 4.30 -5.40
N TYR A 97 -8.23 5.37 -4.60
CA TYR A 97 -9.40 6.26 -4.47
C TYR A 97 -9.64 7.09 -5.73
N ALA A 98 -8.59 7.47 -6.46
CA ALA A 98 -8.72 8.13 -7.74
C ALA A 98 -9.38 7.20 -8.78
N GLU A 99 -8.93 5.93 -8.87
CA GLU A 99 -9.54 4.93 -9.74
C GLU A 99 -11.01 4.68 -9.38
N ARG A 100 -11.28 4.45 -8.09
CA ARG A 100 -12.66 4.25 -7.61
C ARG A 100 -13.56 5.44 -7.95
N LYS A 101 -13.06 6.66 -7.81
CA LYS A 101 -13.79 7.89 -8.14
C LYS A 101 -14.09 8.01 -9.63
N ARG A 102 -13.14 7.62 -10.51
CA ARG A 102 -13.33 7.59 -11.96
C ARG A 102 -14.51 6.66 -12.34
N VAL A 103 -14.52 5.46 -11.75
CA VAL A 103 -15.58 4.48 -11.97
C VAL A 103 -16.95 5.01 -11.50
N LEU A 104 -17.00 5.65 -10.33
CA LEU A 104 -18.23 6.22 -9.77
C LEU A 104 -18.77 7.41 -10.58
N ASN A 105 -17.87 8.21 -11.14
CA ASN A 105 -18.26 9.38 -11.95
C ASN A 105 -18.78 9.02 -13.35
N GLY A 106 -18.82 7.73 -13.70
CA GLY A 106 -19.38 7.28 -14.97
C GLY A 106 -18.46 7.52 -16.18
N GLU A 107 -17.14 7.64 -15.99
CA GLU A 107 -16.21 7.65 -17.11
C GLU A 107 -16.37 6.37 -17.94
N SER A 108 -16.10 6.47 -19.25
CA SER A 108 -16.29 5.37 -20.18
C SER A 108 -15.62 4.07 -19.72
N MET A 109 -16.41 3.16 -19.16
CA MET A 109 -15.91 1.85 -18.68
C MET A 109 -15.38 1.00 -19.82
N ARG A 110 -15.93 1.13 -21.04
CA ARG A 110 -15.50 0.37 -22.21
C ARG A 110 -13.99 0.45 -22.43
N ASN A 111 -13.44 1.65 -22.46
CA ASN A 111 -12.00 1.83 -22.69
C ASN A 111 -11.15 1.26 -21.56
N SER A 112 -11.62 1.37 -20.32
CA SER A 112 -10.94 0.78 -19.17
C SER A 112 -10.94 -0.75 -19.22
N ILE A 113 -12.08 -1.36 -19.54
CA ILE A 113 -12.20 -2.82 -19.69
C ILE A 113 -11.39 -3.32 -20.88
N MET A 114 -11.43 -2.64 -22.03
CA MET A 114 -10.60 -2.97 -23.19
C MET A 114 -9.11 -2.96 -22.85
N LYS A 115 -8.68 -1.94 -22.11
CA LYS A 115 -7.30 -1.88 -21.64
C LYS A 115 -6.98 -3.05 -20.70
N MET A 116 -7.84 -3.36 -19.74
CA MET A 116 -7.64 -4.48 -18.82
C MET A 116 -7.54 -5.82 -19.58
N ILE A 117 -8.36 -6.03 -20.59
CA ILE A 117 -8.30 -7.22 -21.44
C ILE A 117 -6.95 -7.30 -22.16
N THR A 118 -6.52 -6.20 -22.78
CA THR A 118 -5.25 -6.18 -23.52
C THR A 118 -4.03 -6.31 -22.60
N ASP A 119 -4.05 -5.70 -21.43
CA ASP A 119 -2.98 -5.79 -20.43
C ASP A 119 -2.91 -7.21 -19.84
N PHE A 120 -4.06 -7.86 -19.61
CA PHE A 120 -4.12 -9.24 -19.15
C PHE A 120 -3.51 -10.21 -20.17
N VAL A 121 -3.90 -10.11 -21.44
CA VAL A 121 -3.34 -10.93 -22.53
C VAL A 121 -1.82 -10.77 -22.63
N GLU A 122 -1.36 -9.53 -22.61
CA GLU A 122 0.08 -9.22 -22.63
C GLU A 122 0.80 -9.83 -21.42
N GLY A 123 0.22 -9.70 -20.24
CA GLY A 123 0.75 -10.27 -19.00
C GLY A 123 0.86 -11.79 -19.04
N VAL A 124 -0.12 -12.49 -19.62
CA VAL A 124 -0.08 -13.95 -19.81
C VAL A 124 1.06 -14.33 -20.75
N VAL A 125 1.13 -13.72 -21.94
CA VAL A 125 2.19 -14.04 -22.91
C VAL A 125 3.57 -13.72 -22.36
N ASN A 126 3.72 -12.60 -21.65
CA ASN A 126 5.00 -12.21 -21.05
C ASN A 126 5.51 -13.20 -20.02
N ARG A 127 4.63 -13.89 -19.31
CA ARG A 127 4.98 -14.93 -18.32
C ARG A 127 5.32 -16.25 -18.96
N SER A 128 4.59 -16.65 -20.02
CA SER A 128 4.68 -17.99 -20.60
C SER A 128 5.64 -18.10 -21.77
N VAL A 129 6.00 -16.97 -22.40
CA VAL A 129 6.84 -16.92 -23.59
C VAL A 129 8.17 -16.24 -23.32
N SER A 130 9.25 -17.01 -23.49
CA SER A 130 10.63 -16.51 -23.42
C SER A 130 11.06 -15.97 -24.78
N GLU A 131 11.74 -14.83 -24.81
CA GLU A 131 12.22 -14.22 -26.06
C GLU A 131 13.34 -15.03 -26.73
N ASP A 132 14.03 -15.87 -25.96
CA ASP A 132 15.16 -16.68 -26.44
C ASP A 132 14.72 -17.94 -27.21
N LYS A 133 13.41 -18.25 -27.24
CA LYS A 133 12.86 -19.44 -27.89
C LYS A 133 12.14 -19.08 -29.17
N SER A 134 12.23 -19.99 -30.15
CA SER A 134 11.45 -19.89 -31.38
C SER A 134 9.97 -20.21 -31.15
N ALA A 135 9.10 -19.76 -32.05
CA ALA A 135 7.64 -19.87 -31.90
C ALA A 135 7.11 -21.31 -31.75
N ASP A 136 7.80 -22.27 -32.31
CA ASP A 136 7.49 -23.71 -32.23
C ASP A 136 7.87 -24.33 -30.87
N GLU A 137 8.73 -23.67 -30.10
CA GLU A 137 9.19 -24.09 -28.75
C GLU A 137 8.42 -23.46 -27.61
N TRP A 138 7.45 -22.56 -27.90
CA TRP A 138 6.64 -21.92 -26.87
C TRP A 138 5.65 -22.89 -26.24
N ASN A 139 5.39 -22.71 -24.94
CA ASN A 139 4.44 -23.52 -24.21
C ASN A 139 3.01 -22.99 -24.41
N TYR A 140 2.36 -23.42 -25.48
CA TYR A 140 0.98 -23.04 -25.79
C TYR A 140 -0.03 -23.59 -24.78
N ASP A 141 0.25 -24.71 -24.14
CA ASP A 141 -0.61 -25.27 -23.10
C ASP A 141 -0.65 -24.36 -21.87
N GLU A 142 0.48 -23.84 -21.44
CA GLU A 142 0.57 -22.88 -20.33
C GLU A 142 -0.17 -21.56 -20.65
N ILE A 143 -0.04 -21.08 -21.90
CA ILE A 143 -0.80 -19.90 -22.34
C ILE A 143 -2.30 -20.18 -22.24
N ASN A 144 -2.75 -21.34 -22.70
CA ASN A 144 -4.15 -21.72 -22.64
C ASN A 144 -4.66 -21.92 -21.22
N GLU A 145 -3.88 -22.53 -20.34
CA GLU A 145 -4.22 -22.70 -18.92
C GLU A 145 -4.41 -21.37 -18.19
N LEU A 146 -3.66 -20.35 -18.54
CA LEU A 146 -3.76 -19.03 -17.93
C LEU A 146 -4.82 -18.14 -18.58
N LEU A 147 -4.99 -18.24 -19.90
CA LEU A 147 -5.84 -17.32 -20.66
C LEU A 147 -7.31 -17.75 -20.69
N LEU A 148 -7.57 -19.02 -21.00
CA LEU A 148 -8.94 -19.51 -21.26
C LEU A 148 -9.88 -19.45 -20.05
N PRO A 149 -9.43 -19.66 -18.79
CA PRO A 149 -10.30 -19.49 -17.64
C PRO A 149 -10.78 -18.05 -17.41
N THR A 150 -10.11 -17.09 -18.02
CA THR A 150 -10.42 -15.65 -17.86
C THR A 150 -11.08 -15.09 -19.12
N ILE A 151 -10.58 -15.44 -20.30
CA ILE A 151 -11.14 -15.01 -21.59
C ILE A 151 -11.39 -16.26 -22.43
N PRO A 152 -12.66 -16.72 -22.59
CA PRO A 152 -13.01 -17.95 -23.26
C PRO A 152 -12.98 -17.80 -24.80
N ILE A 153 -11.79 -17.58 -25.35
CA ILE A 153 -11.54 -17.61 -26.81
C ILE A 153 -11.17 -19.02 -27.29
N ALA A 154 -11.02 -19.18 -28.60
CA ALA A 154 -10.51 -20.44 -29.13
C ALA A 154 -9.10 -20.73 -28.60
N PRO A 155 -8.78 -22.02 -28.30
CA PRO A 155 -7.45 -22.40 -27.84
C PRO A 155 -6.34 -21.87 -28.74
N VAL A 156 -5.28 -21.39 -28.14
CA VAL A 156 -4.11 -20.89 -28.83
C VAL A 156 -3.22 -22.08 -29.24
N ALA A 157 -2.83 -22.13 -30.48
CA ALA A 157 -1.94 -23.15 -31.02
C ALA A 157 -0.85 -22.48 -31.86
N TYR A 158 0.17 -23.24 -32.20
CA TYR A 158 1.24 -22.80 -33.09
C TYR A 158 0.67 -22.33 -34.44
N ASP A 159 1.15 -21.17 -34.90
CA ASP A 159 0.81 -20.58 -36.20
C ASP A 159 2.11 -20.16 -36.91
N GLU A 160 2.33 -20.69 -38.11
CA GLU A 160 3.53 -20.40 -38.94
C GLU A 160 3.67 -18.91 -39.30
N ASN A 161 2.58 -18.14 -39.23
CA ASN A 161 2.58 -16.71 -39.52
C ASN A 161 3.10 -15.88 -38.37
N ILE A 162 3.14 -16.41 -37.13
CA ILE A 162 3.56 -15.76 -35.93
C ILE A 162 5.04 -16.10 -35.64
N LYS A 163 5.93 -15.15 -35.86
CA LYS A 163 7.37 -15.37 -35.76
C LYS A 163 8.00 -14.86 -34.49
N ASN A 164 7.36 -13.92 -33.83
CA ASN A 164 7.89 -13.31 -32.64
C ASN A 164 6.80 -13.07 -31.57
N LYS A 165 7.23 -12.87 -30.35
CA LYS A 165 6.38 -12.67 -29.18
C LYS A 165 5.39 -11.50 -29.35
N ASN A 166 5.83 -10.39 -29.96
CA ASN A 166 4.99 -9.22 -30.16
C ASN A 166 3.85 -9.50 -31.17
N GLU A 167 4.10 -10.29 -32.20
CA GLU A 167 3.07 -10.74 -33.15
C GLU A 167 2.04 -11.62 -32.44
N LEU A 168 2.47 -12.53 -31.55
CA LEU A 168 1.57 -13.34 -30.73
C LEU A 168 0.70 -12.47 -29.81
N ILE A 169 1.31 -11.52 -29.12
CA ILE A 169 0.58 -10.56 -28.27
C ILE A 169 -0.46 -9.82 -29.08
N HIS A 170 -0.10 -9.31 -30.26
CA HIS A 170 -1.01 -8.57 -31.12
C HIS A 170 -2.19 -9.45 -31.59
N ALA A 171 -1.91 -10.63 -32.09
CA ALA A 171 -2.93 -11.56 -32.56
C ALA A 171 -3.90 -11.99 -31.44
N LEU A 172 -3.38 -12.22 -30.22
CA LEU A 172 -4.22 -12.58 -29.08
C LEU A 172 -5.03 -11.39 -28.56
N LYS A 173 -4.46 -10.19 -28.55
CA LYS A 173 -5.19 -8.95 -28.21
C LYS A 173 -6.35 -8.72 -29.17
N GLU A 174 -6.14 -8.87 -30.47
CA GLU A 174 -7.22 -8.74 -31.47
C GLU A 174 -8.33 -9.75 -31.23
N LYS A 175 -7.99 -11.03 -30.98
CA LYS A 175 -8.97 -12.09 -30.70
C LYS A 175 -9.77 -11.78 -29.41
N ALA A 176 -9.10 -11.34 -28.37
CA ALA A 176 -9.72 -11.03 -27.09
C ALA A 176 -10.63 -9.79 -27.17
N VAL A 177 -10.19 -8.75 -27.87
CA VAL A 177 -10.98 -7.55 -28.13
C VAL A 177 -12.23 -7.89 -28.96
N LYS A 178 -12.05 -8.66 -30.03
CA LYS A 178 -13.19 -9.10 -30.86
C LYS A 178 -14.19 -9.93 -30.05
N PHE A 179 -13.72 -10.85 -29.22
CA PHE A 179 -14.58 -11.60 -28.31
C PHE A 179 -15.41 -10.69 -27.41
N TYR A 180 -14.80 -9.65 -26.85
CA TYR A 180 -15.49 -8.68 -26.02
C TYR A 180 -16.51 -7.85 -26.83
N GLU A 181 -16.18 -7.41 -28.04
CA GLU A 181 -17.08 -6.68 -28.94
C GLU A 181 -18.28 -7.53 -29.40
N ASP A 182 -18.04 -8.79 -29.77
CA ASP A 182 -19.09 -9.72 -30.09
C ASP A 182 -20.05 -9.94 -28.91
N LYS A 183 -19.50 -9.97 -27.70
CA LYS A 183 -20.28 -10.06 -26.47
C LYS A 183 -21.06 -8.80 -26.19
N GLU A 184 -20.45 -7.62 -26.35
CA GLU A 184 -21.13 -6.32 -26.20
C GLU A 184 -22.37 -6.23 -27.11
N ALA A 185 -22.26 -6.74 -28.34
CA ALA A 185 -23.34 -6.77 -29.31
C ALA A 185 -24.55 -7.66 -28.92
N LEU A 186 -24.37 -8.60 -27.98
CA LEU A 186 -25.46 -9.44 -27.46
C LEU A 186 -26.40 -8.68 -26.49
N PHE A 187 -25.98 -7.56 -25.98
CA PHE A 187 -26.80 -6.77 -25.07
C PHE A 187 -27.74 -5.83 -25.84
N PRO A 188 -29.04 -5.85 -25.53
CA PRO A 188 -30.02 -5.00 -26.25
C PRO A 188 -29.74 -3.50 -26.07
N GLU A 189 -29.24 -3.13 -24.87
CA GLU A 189 -28.89 -1.76 -24.51
C GLU A 189 -27.42 -1.68 -24.09
N PRO A 190 -26.62 -0.83 -24.73
CA PRO A 190 -25.20 -0.65 -24.38
C PRO A 190 -24.98 -0.23 -22.92
N GLU A 191 -25.94 0.48 -22.33
CA GLU A 191 -25.86 0.94 -20.94
C GLU A 191 -25.89 -0.22 -19.95
N THR A 192 -26.58 -1.32 -20.26
CA THR A 192 -26.68 -2.47 -19.38
C THR A 192 -25.32 -3.14 -19.14
N ILE A 193 -24.53 -3.34 -20.18
CA ILE A 193 -23.17 -3.90 -20.02
C ILE A 193 -22.26 -2.93 -19.28
N ARG A 194 -22.40 -1.59 -19.50
CA ARG A 194 -21.62 -0.56 -18.78
C ARG A 194 -21.91 -0.59 -17.28
N GLU A 195 -23.17 -0.78 -16.91
CA GLU A 195 -23.54 -0.88 -15.50
C GLU A 195 -22.99 -2.15 -14.85
N ILE A 196 -23.03 -3.29 -15.55
CA ILE A 196 -22.43 -4.55 -15.07
C ILE A 196 -20.93 -4.36 -14.85
N GLU A 197 -20.23 -3.80 -15.84
CA GLU A 197 -18.79 -3.54 -15.74
C GLU A 197 -18.44 -2.64 -14.56
N ARG A 198 -19.22 -1.58 -14.35
CA ARG A 198 -19.05 -0.67 -13.21
C ARG A 198 -19.21 -1.39 -11.88
N VAL A 199 -20.28 -2.16 -11.72
CA VAL A 199 -20.57 -2.89 -10.49
C VAL A 199 -19.49 -3.95 -10.21
N VAL A 200 -19.08 -4.69 -11.23
CA VAL A 200 -18.01 -5.70 -11.10
C VAL A 200 -16.71 -5.05 -10.69
N LEU A 201 -16.28 -4.00 -11.41
CA LEU A 201 -15.01 -3.34 -11.15
C LEU A 201 -14.97 -2.71 -9.74
N LEU A 202 -16.05 -2.02 -9.32
CA LEU A 202 -16.12 -1.45 -7.97
C LEU A 202 -16.01 -2.54 -6.90
N LYS A 203 -16.75 -3.65 -7.06
CA LYS A 203 -16.73 -4.75 -6.10
C LYS A 203 -15.36 -5.41 -6.01
N VAL A 204 -14.67 -5.57 -7.12
CA VAL A 204 -13.32 -6.14 -7.17
C VAL A 204 -12.31 -5.18 -6.53
N ILE A 205 -12.35 -3.89 -6.89
CA ILE A 205 -11.49 -2.86 -6.29
C ILE A 205 -11.66 -2.84 -4.77
N ASP A 206 -12.90 -2.74 -4.29
CA ASP A 206 -13.17 -2.63 -2.85
C ASP A 206 -12.66 -3.87 -2.09
N ARG A 207 -12.88 -5.07 -2.63
CA ARG A 207 -12.41 -6.32 -2.02
C ARG A 207 -10.89 -6.40 -1.98
N LYS A 208 -10.22 -6.23 -3.14
CA LYS A 208 -8.77 -6.36 -3.25
C LYS A 208 -8.03 -5.29 -2.43
N TRP A 209 -8.59 -4.09 -2.37
CA TRP A 209 -8.04 -3.03 -1.54
C TRP A 209 -8.14 -3.34 -0.04
N MET A 210 -9.25 -3.93 0.42
CA MET A 210 -9.39 -4.37 1.82
C MET A 210 -8.36 -5.45 2.16
N ASP A 211 -8.26 -6.49 1.30
CA ASP A 211 -7.28 -7.56 1.48
C ASP A 211 -5.84 -6.99 1.53
N HIS A 212 -5.52 -6.05 0.64
CA HIS A 212 -4.20 -5.41 0.58
C HIS A 212 -3.87 -4.58 1.84
N ILE A 213 -4.83 -3.88 2.42
CA ILE A 213 -4.63 -3.16 3.69
C ILE A 213 -4.21 -4.15 4.78
N ASP A 214 -4.90 -5.28 4.89
CA ASP A 214 -4.61 -6.31 5.89
C ASP A 214 -3.22 -6.94 5.67
N ASP A 215 -2.85 -7.22 4.41
CA ASP A 215 -1.54 -7.74 4.03
C ASP A 215 -0.42 -6.74 4.35
N MET A 216 -0.62 -5.45 4.10
CA MET A 216 0.34 -4.40 4.45
C MET A 216 0.50 -4.22 5.95
N ASP A 217 -0.56 -4.39 6.73
CA ASP A 217 -0.47 -4.38 8.19
C ASP A 217 0.31 -5.59 8.72
N GLN A 218 0.13 -6.77 8.14
CA GLN A 218 0.92 -7.96 8.46
C GLN A 218 2.40 -7.77 8.09
N LEU A 219 2.67 -7.21 6.91
CA LEU A 219 4.03 -6.86 6.49
C LEU A 219 4.68 -5.90 7.48
N LYS A 220 3.97 -4.85 7.92
CA LYS A 220 4.46 -3.86 8.90
C LYS A 220 4.84 -4.50 10.23
N GLN A 221 4.06 -5.49 10.69
CA GLN A 221 4.35 -6.22 11.92
C GLN A 221 5.57 -7.14 11.78
N GLY A 222 5.72 -7.79 10.62
CA GLY A 222 6.80 -8.74 10.36
C GLY A 222 8.14 -8.09 9.99
N ILE A 223 8.12 -6.90 9.40
CA ILE A 223 9.31 -6.28 8.80
C ILE A 223 10.40 -5.94 9.82
N GLY A 224 10.04 -5.73 11.09
CA GLY A 224 10.99 -5.48 12.16
C GLY A 224 12.02 -6.60 12.35
N LEU A 225 11.70 -7.83 11.99
CA LEU A 225 12.61 -8.97 12.03
C LEU A 225 13.70 -8.88 10.96
N GLN A 226 13.48 -8.15 9.88
CA GLN A 226 14.46 -7.91 8.80
C GLN A 226 15.66 -7.09 9.27
N ALA A 227 15.51 -6.30 10.35
CA ALA A 227 16.62 -5.55 10.94
C ALA A 227 17.79 -6.44 11.38
N TYR A 228 17.54 -7.71 11.74
CA TYR A 228 18.58 -8.68 12.07
C TYR A 228 19.46 -9.03 10.85
N GLY A 229 18.95 -8.85 9.62
CA GLY A 229 19.69 -9.06 8.37
C GLY A 229 20.49 -7.85 7.87
N GLN A 230 20.73 -6.83 8.70
CA GLN A 230 21.42 -5.57 8.35
C GLN A 230 20.74 -4.79 7.19
N LYS A 231 19.48 -5.04 6.91
CA LYS A 231 18.69 -4.30 5.94
C LYS A 231 17.86 -3.24 6.65
N ASP A 232 17.74 -2.06 6.04
CA ASP A 232 16.85 -1.02 6.55
C ASP A 232 15.38 -1.48 6.44
N PRO A 233 14.66 -1.63 7.57
CA PRO A 233 13.28 -2.11 7.55
C PRO A 233 12.33 -1.22 6.74
N VAL A 234 12.55 0.11 6.73
CA VAL A 234 11.71 1.05 5.98
C VAL A 234 11.89 0.85 4.48
N VAL A 235 13.13 0.68 4.02
CA VAL A 235 13.44 0.41 2.61
C VAL A 235 12.83 -0.92 2.18
N GLN A 236 12.96 -1.97 2.99
CA GLN A 236 12.37 -3.27 2.69
C GLN A 236 10.83 -3.20 2.64
N TYR A 237 10.22 -2.49 3.59
CA TYR A 237 8.78 -2.28 3.59
C TYR A 237 8.29 -1.56 2.32
N LYS A 238 9.02 -0.53 1.88
CA LYS A 238 8.69 0.18 0.63
C LYS A 238 8.75 -0.75 -0.58
N MET A 239 9.85 -1.49 -0.73
CA MET A 239 10.03 -2.41 -1.85
C MET A 239 8.93 -3.49 -1.89
N MET A 240 8.75 -4.21 -0.78
CA MET A 240 7.74 -5.26 -0.69
C MET A 240 6.31 -4.71 -0.84
N GLY A 241 6.04 -3.52 -0.28
CA GLY A 241 4.74 -2.87 -0.40
C GLY A 241 4.41 -2.44 -1.83
N TYR A 242 5.39 -2.03 -2.63
CA TYR A 242 5.18 -1.76 -4.05
C TYR A 242 4.96 -3.05 -4.85
N ASP A 243 5.73 -4.10 -4.58
CA ASP A 243 5.54 -5.40 -5.24
C ASP A 243 4.13 -5.97 -4.95
N MET A 244 3.67 -5.90 -3.70
CA MET A 244 2.32 -6.33 -3.30
C MET A 244 1.22 -5.47 -3.95
N PHE A 245 1.45 -4.17 -4.09
CA PHE A 245 0.51 -3.27 -4.77
C PHE A 245 0.38 -3.58 -6.26
N ASP A 246 1.50 -3.86 -6.92
CA ASP A 246 1.51 -4.28 -8.33
C ASP A 246 0.79 -5.62 -8.53
N GLU A 247 1.00 -6.58 -7.62
CA GLU A 247 0.30 -7.86 -7.63
C GLU A 247 -1.21 -7.68 -7.43
N MET A 248 -1.62 -6.85 -6.48
CA MET A 248 -3.03 -6.49 -6.27
C MET A 248 -3.64 -5.86 -7.52
N THR A 249 -2.93 -4.95 -8.19
CA THR A 249 -3.42 -4.27 -9.40
C THR A 249 -3.61 -5.27 -10.55
N ARG A 250 -2.70 -6.23 -10.71
CA ARG A 250 -2.87 -7.33 -11.67
C ARG A 250 -4.05 -8.22 -11.31
N ALA A 251 -4.23 -8.55 -10.04
CA ALA A 251 -5.37 -9.33 -9.56
C ALA A 251 -6.71 -8.60 -9.77
N ILE A 252 -6.75 -7.27 -9.63
CA ILE A 252 -7.95 -6.47 -9.97
C ILE A 252 -8.28 -6.62 -11.46
N THR A 253 -7.28 -6.55 -12.32
CA THR A 253 -7.46 -6.71 -13.77
C THR A 253 -8.03 -8.10 -14.09
N GLU A 254 -7.43 -9.17 -13.59
CA GLU A 254 -7.87 -10.55 -13.84
C GLU A 254 -9.28 -10.81 -13.28
N ASP A 255 -9.52 -10.47 -12.02
CA ASP A 255 -10.80 -10.71 -11.34
C ASP A 255 -11.92 -9.79 -11.88
N THR A 256 -11.60 -8.74 -12.63
CA THR A 256 -12.58 -7.92 -13.36
C THR A 256 -12.86 -8.50 -14.74
N VAL A 257 -11.82 -8.85 -15.49
CA VAL A 257 -11.98 -9.38 -16.85
C VAL A 257 -12.72 -10.71 -16.85
N ARG A 258 -12.46 -11.60 -15.90
CA ARG A 258 -13.08 -12.93 -15.80
C ARG A 258 -14.62 -12.84 -15.75
N PRO A 259 -15.27 -12.23 -14.75
CA PRO A 259 -16.73 -12.16 -14.71
C PRO A 259 -17.31 -11.35 -15.87
N VAL A 260 -16.64 -10.27 -16.32
CA VAL A 260 -17.06 -9.54 -17.51
C VAL A 260 -17.07 -10.45 -18.74
N SER A 261 -16.11 -11.35 -18.91
CA SER A 261 -16.05 -12.31 -20.01
C SER A 261 -17.11 -13.41 -19.93
N TYR A 262 -17.54 -13.81 -18.74
CA TYR A 262 -18.51 -14.91 -18.54
C TYR A 262 -19.94 -14.45 -18.25
N THR A 263 -20.22 -13.17 -18.13
CA THR A 263 -21.60 -12.68 -17.90
C THR A 263 -22.47 -12.99 -19.13
N HIS A 264 -23.50 -13.80 -18.96
CA HIS A 264 -24.52 -14.05 -19.97
C HIS A 264 -25.83 -13.41 -19.54
N LEU A 265 -26.56 -12.79 -20.50
CA LEU A 265 -27.96 -12.51 -20.29
C LEU A 265 -28.68 -13.88 -20.17
N ARG A 266 -29.06 -14.28 -18.96
CA ARG A 266 -30.10 -15.28 -18.83
C ARG A 266 -31.36 -14.65 -19.44
N ALA A 267 -31.81 -15.18 -20.55
CA ALA A 267 -33.16 -14.94 -21.01
C ALA A 267 -34.07 -15.21 -19.80
N HIS A 268 -34.83 -14.23 -19.39
CA HIS A 268 -35.92 -14.42 -18.45
C HIS A 268 -36.85 -15.40 -19.13
N GLU A 269 -36.74 -16.69 -18.80
CA GLU A 269 -37.82 -17.60 -19.01
C GLU A 269 -38.95 -17.06 -18.13
N THR A 270 -39.89 -16.37 -18.75
CA THR A 270 -41.21 -16.10 -18.18
C THR A 270 -41.74 -17.43 -17.68
N PRO A 271 -42.11 -17.60 -16.41
CA PRO A 271 -42.86 -18.77 -16.01
C PRO A 271 -44.23 -18.63 -16.71
N GLU A 272 -44.43 -19.42 -17.76
CA GLU A 272 -45.77 -19.72 -18.20
C GLU A 272 -46.41 -20.56 -17.08
N HIS A 273 -47.49 -20.00 -16.52
CA HIS A 273 -48.55 -20.54 -15.68
C HIS A 273 -48.41 -21.85 -14.97
#